data_8aed49a6146b6098303e05d624f0276a
#
_entry.id   8aed49a6146b6098303e05d624f0276a
#
_cell.length_a   1.000
_cell.length_b   1.000
_cell.length_c   1.000
_cell.angle_alpha   90.00
_cell.angle_beta   90.00
_cell.angle_gamma   90.00
#
_symmetry.space_group_name_H-M   'P 1'
#
loop_
_entity.id
_entity.type
_entity.pdbx_description
1 polymer ?
#
loop_
_entity_poly.entity_id
_entity_poly.type
_entity_poly.pdbx_seq_one_letter_code
_entity_poly.pdbx_strand_id
1 'polypeptide(L)'
;IVHFTDDLPAELGGQWKATVNVADRNETAKNHSATHLMHEVLREVLGTHVEQKGSLVRPDYLRFDFSHFQKVSAEELATIETKVNERIQANYTLEEYRNIPIAEAKDMGAMALFGEKYGDTVRAIKFGSSVELCGGIHVPATGSIGLFKFISEGAVAAGVRRVEAVTGRGALDYVNAELAKLRAAAEVLKHPQDLASALQQLKEKEAAAQKEIDALRKEKAMGAVAELENGAEAFNGARAIVARTTLDAGSVKDLVFKLKATPGTLVILGNVVEGKVTLSIGVSDDLITDKGWHAGNAVRTLARHISGGGGGQPGFATAGGKNPDGIDKVLVEWKNEFS
;
A
#
# COMPACT_ATOMS: atom_id res chain seq x y z
N ILE A 1 15.47 27.03 31.47
CA ILE A 1 14.61 27.04 30.29
C ILE A 1 15.35 27.83 29.22
N VAL A 2 15.50 27.27 28.03
CA VAL A 2 16.10 27.94 26.86
C VAL A 2 14.97 28.32 25.92
N HIS A 3 14.95 29.58 25.51
CA HIS A 3 13.98 30.08 24.55
C HIS A 3 14.68 30.27 23.19
N PHE A 4 14.13 29.72 22.14
CA PHE A 4 14.59 29.92 20.77
C PHE A 4 13.67 30.96 20.11
N THR A 5 14.26 31.88 19.36
CA THR A 5 13.52 32.92 18.61
C THR A 5 14.25 33.20 17.31
N ASP A 6 13.47 33.49 16.27
CA ASP A 6 14.01 33.89 14.96
C ASP A 6 14.46 35.36 14.95
N ASP A 7 13.87 36.16 15.83
CA ASP A 7 14.21 37.59 16.00
C ASP A 7 14.64 37.91 17.43
N LEU A 8 15.85 38.39 17.59
CA LEU A 8 16.32 38.88 18.88
C LEU A 8 15.87 40.36 19.06
N PRO A 9 15.27 40.69 20.21
CA PRO A 9 14.93 42.10 20.52
C PRO A 9 16.19 42.96 20.65
N ALA A 10 16.07 44.21 20.26
CA ALA A 10 17.20 45.16 20.28
C ALA A 10 17.77 45.38 21.69
N GLU A 11 16.97 45.22 22.73
CA GLU A 11 17.39 45.31 24.14
C GLU A 11 17.11 43.95 24.85
N LEU A 12 18.16 43.27 25.27
CA LEU A 12 18.08 41.96 25.96
C LEU A 12 17.86 42.10 27.48
N GLY A 13 18.05 43.26 28.07
CA GLY A 13 17.96 43.54 29.53
C GLY A 13 16.57 43.89 30.06
N GLY A 14 15.52 43.84 29.22
CA GLY A 14 14.15 44.20 29.58
C GLY A 14 13.36 43.06 30.26
N GLN A 15 12.17 43.39 30.78
CA GLN A 15 11.19 42.42 31.19
C GLN A 15 10.39 41.92 30.00
N TRP A 16 10.31 40.58 29.84
CA TRP A 16 9.63 39.95 28.74
C TRP A 16 8.40 39.21 29.22
N LYS A 17 7.28 39.37 28.55
CA LYS A 17 6.07 38.58 28.80
C LYS A 17 6.04 37.38 27.88
N ALA A 18 6.26 36.17 28.45
CA ALA A 18 6.05 34.93 27.75
C ALA A 18 4.55 34.58 27.78
N THR A 19 3.95 34.37 26.63
CA THR A 19 2.54 33.95 26.50
C THR A 19 2.47 32.59 25.81
N VAL A 20 1.90 31.61 26.52
CA VAL A 20 1.70 30.27 25.97
C VAL A 20 0.48 30.26 25.06
N ASN A 21 0.56 29.56 23.91
CA ASN A 21 -0.62 29.26 23.11
C ASN A 21 -1.59 28.40 23.93
N VAL A 22 -2.69 28.99 24.36
CA VAL A 22 -3.68 28.34 25.22
C VAL A 22 -4.37 27.17 24.51
N ALA A 23 -4.62 27.28 23.20
CA ALA A 23 -5.26 26.23 22.42
C ALA A 23 -4.36 24.99 22.38
N ASP A 24 -3.10 25.12 21.97
CA ASP A 24 -2.15 24.01 21.90
C ASP A 24 -1.89 23.40 23.27
N ARG A 25 -1.82 24.24 24.32
CA ARG A 25 -1.67 23.77 25.69
C ARG A 25 -2.84 22.91 26.15
N ASN A 26 -4.07 23.29 25.80
CA ASN A 26 -5.25 22.52 26.14
C ASN A 26 -5.31 21.19 25.40
N GLU A 27 -5.02 21.17 24.09
CA GLU A 27 -4.96 19.90 23.32
C GLU A 27 -3.82 19.00 23.87
N THR A 28 -2.67 19.56 24.21
CA THR A 28 -1.58 18.81 24.85
C THR A 28 -2.04 18.22 26.19
N ALA A 29 -2.80 18.94 27.01
CA ALA A 29 -3.32 18.44 28.29
C ALA A 29 -4.32 17.28 28.10
N LYS A 30 -5.16 17.35 27.05
CA LYS A 30 -6.07 16.25 26.67
C LYS A 30 -5.30 15.00 26.29
N ASN A 31 -4.36 15.12 25.36
CA ASN A 31 -3.52 14.02 24.90
C ASN A 31 -2.70 13.42 26.04
N HIS A 32 -2.18 14.25 26.95
CA HIS A 32 -1.41 13.77 28.12
C HIS A 32 -2.28 12.99 29.10
N SER A 33 -3.45 13.51 29.43
CA SER A 33 -4.37 12.81 30.34
C SER A 33 -4.89 11.50 29.72
N ALA A 34 -5.15 11.50 28.42
CA ALA A 34 -5.51 10.28 27.68
C ALA A 34 -4.37 9.25 27.69
N THR A 35 -3.11 9.68 27.66
CA THR A 35 -1.94 8.77 27.78
C THR A 35 -1.98 7.98 29.08
N HIS A 36 -2.28 8.65 30.22
CA HIS A 36 -2.39 7.98 31.52
C HIS A 36 -3.53 6.96 31.53
N LEU A 37 -4.73 7.34 31.08
CA LEU A 37 -5.87 6.42 31.00
C LEU A 37 -5.58 5.22 30.09
N MET A 38 -4.97 5.48 28.94
CA MET A 38 -4.58 4.44 27.97
C MET A 38 -3.53 3.50 28.58
N HIS A 39 -2.52 4.01 29.26
CA HIS A 39 -1.47 3.19 29.88
C HIS A 39 -2.07 2.23 30.92
N GLU A 40 -2.97 2.70 31.77
CA GLU A 40 -3.70 1.85 32.71
C GLU A 40 -4.50 0.76 31.97
N VAL A 41 -5.24 1.12 30.91
CA VAL A 41 -6.05 0.16 30.16
C VAL A 41 -5.19 -0.83 29.38
N LEU A 42 -4.05 -0.40 28.81
CA LEU A 42 -3.09 -1.31 28.18
C LEU A 42 -2.62 -2.39 29.16
N ARG A 43 -2.32 -2.02 30.42
CA ARG A 43 -1.95 -2.98 31.47
C ARG A 43 -3.10 -3.89 31.87
N GLU A 44 -4.31 -3.37 31.91
CA GLU A 44 -5.52 -4.16 32.22
C GLU A 44 -5.78 -5.24 31.15
N VAL A 45 -5.67 -4.87 29.85
CA VAL A 45 -6.03 -5.75 28.74
C VAL A 45 -4.88 -6.66 28.33
N LEU A 46 -3.65 -6.14 28.22
CA LEU A 46 -2.50 -6.87 27.71
C LEU A 46 -1.66 -7.52 28.83
N GLY A 47 -1.81 -7.05 30.05
CA GLY A 47 -1.11 -7.58 31.23
C GLY A 47 -0.15 -6.58 31.87
N THR A 48 0.21 -6.88 33.11
CA THR A 48 1.04 -6.00 33.99
C THR A 48 2.48 -5.82 33.53
N HIS A 49 2.95 -6.60 32.53
CA HIS A 49 4.27 -6.45 31.90
C HIS A 49 4.37 -5.23 30.99
N VAL A 50 3.23 -4.61 30.66
CA VAL A 50 3.22 -3.37 29.90
C VAL A 50 3.82 -2.25 30.74
N GLU A 51 4.95 -1.72 30.27
CA GLU A 51 5.67 -0.60 30.87
C GLU A 51 5.99 0.44 29.78
N GLN A 52 5.93 1.72 30.13
CA GLN A 52 6.34 2.78 29.23
C GLN A 52 7.82 2.65 28.89
N LYS A 53 8.14 2.63 27.60
CA LYS A 53 9.50 2.71 27.05
C LYS A 53 9.81 4.05 26.38
N GLY A 54 8.77 4.79 26.03
CA GLY A 54 8.84 6.14 25.51
C GLY A 54 7.45 6.77 25.41
N SER A 55 7.40 8.09 25.48
CA SER A 55 6.15 8.85 25.28
C SER A 55 6.45 10.17 24.61
N LEU A 56 5.54 10.58 23.72
CA LEU A 56 5.53 11.90 23.12
C LEU A 56 4.10 12.41 23.14
N VAL A 57 3.92 13.59 23.74
CA VAL A 57 2.63 14.26 23.83
C VAL A 57 2.71 15.61 23.14
N ARG A 58 1.91 15.80 22.10
CA ARG A 58 1.81 17.02 21.29
C ARG A 58 0.36 17.51 21.26
N PRO A 59 0.10 18.74 20.78
CA PRO A 59 -1.27 19.21 20.58
C PRO A 59 -2.07 18.36 19.59
N ASP A 60 -1.41 17.86 18.53
CA ASP A 60 -2.00 17.18 17.40
C ASP A 60 -2.16 15.67 17.60
N TYR A 61 -1.30 15.03 18.41
CA TYR A 61 -1.37 13.59 18.69
C TYR A 61 -0.59 13.22 19.95
N LEU A 62 -0.79 12.00 20.41
CA LEU A 62 0.04 11.32 21.39
C LEU A 62 0.68 10.07 20.79
N ARG A 63 1.87 9.73 21.27
CA ARG A 63 2.59 8.51 20.92
C ARG A 63 3.06 7.84 22.22
N PHE A 64 2.87 6.53 22.28
CA PHE A 64 3.26 5.75 23.44
C PHE A 64 3.96 4.46 23.03
N ASP A 65 5.18 4.28 23.47
CA ASP A 65 6.02 3.10 23.25
C ASP A 65 6.02 2.27 24.54
N PHE A 66 5.72 0.98 24.43
CA PHE A 66 5.58 0.11 25.61
C PHE A 66 6.12 -1.30 25.36
N SER A 67 6.49 -1.98 26.46
CA SER A 67 6.93 -3.37 26.42
C SER A 67 5.78 -4.31 26.12
N HIS A 68 5.86 -5.00 24.97
CA HIS A 68 4.95 -6.08 24.61
C HIS A 68 5.55 -6.90 23.45
N PHE A 69 5.47 -8.24 23.56
CA PHE A 69 6.17 -9.12 22.63
C PHE A 69 5.38 -9.49 21.38
N GLN A 70 4.06 -9.37 21.43
CA GLN A 70 3.16 -9.74 20.34
C GLN A 70 2.58 -8.49 19.68
N LYS A 71 2.07 -8.65 18.47
CA LYS A 71 1.24 -7.63 17.81
C LYS A 71 -0.05 -7.49 18.62
N VAL A 72 -0.44 -6.27 18.93
CA VAL A 72 -1.78 -6.01 19.48
C VAL A 72 -2.82 -6.24 18.40
N SER A 73 -3.77 -7.13 18.65
CA SER A 73 -4.81 -7.46 17.69
C SER A 73 -5.82 -6.32 17.52
N ALA A 74 -6.60 -6.37 16.43
CA ALA A 74 -7.65 -5.37 16.19
C ALA A 74 -8.73 -5.40 17.28
N GLU A 75 -9.03 -6.58 17.80
CA GLU A 75 -9.99 -6.80 18.89
C GLU A 75 -9.48 -6.22 20.21
N GLU A 76 -8.20 -6.41 20.53
CA GLU A 76 -7.57 -5.82 21.72
C GLU A 76 -7.53 -4.30 21.62
N LEU A 77 -7.14 -3.74 20.46
CA LEU A 77 -7.15 -2.29 20.22
C LEU A 77 -8.55 -1.71 20.37
N ALA A 78 -9.57 -2.35 19.82
CA ALA A 78 -10.97 -1.92 19.95
C ALA A 78 -11.43 -1.97 21.42
N THR A 79 -11.03 -3.01 22.16
CA THR A 79 -11.34 -3.15 23.58
C THR A 79 -10.67 -2.05 24.41
N ILE A 80 -9.38 -1.77 24.14
CA ILE A 80 -8.63 -0.72 24.82
C ILE A 80 -9.25 0.65 24.52
N GLU A 81 -9.53 0.94 23.26
CA GLU A 81 -10.15 2.18 22.85
C GLU A 81 -11.51 2.41 23.52
N THR A 82 -12.34 1.37 23.58
CA THR A 82 -13.63 1.42 24.27
C THR A 82 -13.45 1.74 25.75
N LYS A 83 -12.59 1.01 26.46
CA LYS A 83 -12.34 1.22 27.88
C LYS A 83 -11.74 2.59 28.20
N VAL A 84 -10.86 3.12 27.36
CA VAL A 84 -10.34 4.50 27.50
C VAL A 84 -11.49 5.51 27.36
N ASN A 85 -12.33 5.36 26.36
CA ASN A 85 -13.49 6.26 26.18
C ASN A 85 -14.51 6.13 27.32
N GLU A 86 -14.71 4.95 27.90
CA GLU A 86 -15.54 4.77 29.12
C GLU A 86 -14.98 5.57 30.31
N ARG A 87 -13.66 5.56 30.53
CA ARG A 87 -13.01 6.36 31.59
C ARG A 87 -13.11 7.86 31.30
N ILE A 88 -13.04 8.26 30.04
CA ILE A 88 -13.27 9.64 29.63
C ILE A 88 -14.71 10.05 29.96
N GLN A 89 -15.70 9.23 29.62
CA GLN A 89 -17.12 9.50 29.85
C GLN A 89 -17.49 9.48 31.34
N ALA A 90 -16.77 8.69 32.15
CA ALA A 90 -16.94 8.67 33.60
C ALA A 90 -16.62 10.02 34.25
N ASN A 91 -15.96 10.91 33.54
CA ASN A 91 -15.68 12.29 33.93
C ASN A 91 -15.00 12.40 35.32
N TYR A 92 -13.99 11.57 35.57
CA TYR A 92 -13.21 11.62 36.81
C TYR A 92 -12.52 12.97 36.95
N THR A 93 -12.69 13.62 38.11
CA THR A 93 -12.02 14.86 38.46
C THR A 93 -10.51 14.59 38.70
N LEU A 94 -9.69 15.54 38.30
CA LEU A 94 -8.25 15.52 38.58
C LEU A 94 -8.01 15.61 40.10
N GLU A 95 -7.36 14.62 40.65
CA GLU A 95 -6.76 14.67 41.98
C GLU A 95 -5.26 14.85 41.80
N GLU A 96 -4.73 15.97 42.28
CA GLU A 96 -3.31 16.33 42.15
C GLU A 96 -2.65 16.38 43.53
N TYR A 97 -1.64 15.56 43.72
CA TYR A 97 -0.85 15.48 44.99
C TYR A 97 0.55 16.04 44.70
N ARG A 98 0.86 17.19 45.30
CA ARG A 98 2.14 17.86 45.09
C ARG A 98 3.06 17.68 46.34
N ASN A 99 4.35 17.45 46.04
CA ASN A 99 5.38 17.34 47.10
C ASN A 99 5.09 16.27 48.14
N ILE A 100 4.47 15.15 47.78
CA ILE A 100 4.26 14.00 48.65
C ILE A 100 5.50 13.09 48.66
N PRO A 101 5.79 12.40 49.75
CA PRO A 101 6.86 11.40 49.80
C PRO A 101 6.63 10.32 48.72
N ILE A 102 7.71 9.87 48.08
CA ILE A 102 7.62 8.82 47.05
C ILE A 102 7.00 7.52 47.60
N ALA A 103 7.21 7.21 48.88
CA ALA A 103 6.61 6.05 49.54
C ALA A 103 5.08 6.16 49.58
N GLU A 104 4.54 7.31 49.98
CA GLU A 104 3.12 7.60 50.00
C GLU A 104 2.48 7.48 48.60
N ALA A 105 3.14 8.04 47.58
CA ALA A 105 2.69 7.89 46.20
C ALA A 105 2.62 6.42 45.74
N LYS A 106 3.60 5.60 46.14
CA LYS A 106 3.61 4.16 45.86
C LYS A 106 2.50 3.41 46.60
N ASP A 107 2.23 3.77 47.83
CA ASP A 107 1.15 3.18 48.63
C ASP A 107 -0.24 3.51 48.02
N MET A 108 -0.35 4.65 47.32
CA MET A 108 -1.53 5.00 46.51
C MET A 108 -1.62 4.21 45.21
N GLY A 109 -0.67 3.36 44.86
CA GLY A 109 -0.60 2.61 43.64
C GLY A 109 0.01 3.38 42.48
N ALA A 110 0.71 4.50 42.73
CA ALA A 110 1.29 5.30 41.67
C ALA A 110 2.35 4.51 40.88
N MET A 111 2.18 4.50 39.55
CA MET A 111 3.19 3.97 38.65
C MET A 111 4.35 4.97 38.53
N ALA A 112 5.56 4.46 38.82
CA ALA A 112 6.81 5.15 38.56
C ALA A 112 7.33 4.73 37.19
N LEU A 113 7.68 5.68 36.31
CA LEU A 113 8.23 5.38 35.02
C LEU A 113 9.61 4.76 35.12
N PHE A 114 9.85 3.70 34.36
CA PHE A 114 11.13 2.99 34.37
C PHE A 114 12.27 3.89 33.88
N GLY A 115 13.35 3.95 34.66
CA GLY A 115 14.57 4.71 34.33
C GLY A 115 14.57 6.18 34.74
N GLU A 116 13.49 6.71 35.30
CA GLU A 116 13.48 8.06 35.88
C GLU A 116 14.04 8.05 37.31
N LYS A 117 14.83 9.06 37.62
CA LYS A 117 15.34 9.29 38.96
C LYS A 117 14.44 10.27 39.68
N TYR A 118 13.69 9.80 40.64
CA TYR A 118 12.83 10.62 41.48
C TYR A 118 13.57 11.10 42.72
N GLY A 119 13.24 12.33 43.14
CA GLY A 119 13.68 12.83 44.45
C GLY A 119 12.88 12.24 45.60
N ASP A 120 13.12 12.71 46.83
CA ASP A 120 12.40 12.28 48.04
C ASP A 120 10.91 12.61 47.98
N THR A 121 10.55 13.66 47.24
CA THR A 121 9.17 14.09 47.04
C THR A 121 8.83 14.11 45.56
N VAL A 122 7.57 13.78 45.23
CA VAL A 122 7.05 13.63 43.86
C VAL A 122 5.70 14.34 43.71
N ARG A 123 5.31 14.54 42.43
CA ARG A 123 3.95 14.91 42.09
C ARG A 123 3.24 13.68 41.53
N ALA A 124 2.08 13.33 42.09
CA ALA A 124 1.22 12.29 41.61
C ALA A 124 -0.08 12.88 40.99
N ILE A 125 -0.50 12.31 39.88
CA ILE A 125 -1.73 12.63 39.16
C ILE A 125 -2.66 11.43 39.22
N LYS A 126 -3.90 11.65 39.68
CA LYS A 126 -4.90 10.59 39.78
C LYS A 126 -6.18 10.96 39.02
N PHE A 127 -6.68 10.01 38.23
CA PHE A 127 -8.00 10.02 37.61
C PHE A 127 -8.69 8.68 37.88
N GLY A 128 -9.62 8.65 38.83
CA GLY A 128 -10.27 7.39 39.24
C GLY A 128 -9.24 6.37 39.79
N SER A 129 -9.07 5.26 39.07
CA SER A 129 -8.08 4.20 39.39
C SER A 129 -6.68 4.46 38.85
N SER A 130 -6.57 5.33 37.83
CA SER A 130 -5.27 5.67 37.20
C SER A 130 -4.48 6.60 38.11
N VAL A 131 -3.28 6.17 38.59
CA VAL A 131 -2.38 6.97 39.41
C VAL A 131 -0.97 6.89 38.82
N GLU A 132 -0.40 8.05 38.45
CA GLU A 132 0.96 8.10 37.89
C GLU A 132 1.79 9.25 38.46
N LEU A 133 3.11 9.03 38.55
CA LEU A 133 4.06 10.10 38.85
C LEU A 133 4.27 10.95 37.60
N CYS A 134 3.87 12.21 37.63
CA CYS A 134 3.88 13.03 36.43
C CYS A 134 4.06 14.53 36.73
N GLY A 135 5.01 15.18 36.02
CA GLY A 135 5.25 16.62 36.08
C GLY A 135 4.49 17.45 35.05
N GLY A 136 3.74 16.81 34.14
CA GLY A 136 3.12 17.48 33.00
C GLY A 136 1.78 18.14 33.29
N ILE A 137 1.15 18.66 32.23
CA ILE A 137 -0.16 19.32 32.27
C ILE A 137 -1.29 18.36 32.00
N HIS A 138 -2.39 18.52 32.73
CA HIS A 138 -3.56 17.66 32.63
C HIS A 138 -4.85 18.45 32.53
N VAL A 139 -5.93 17.78 32.06
CA VAL A 139 -7.28 18.33 32.08
C VAL A 139 -7.85 18.34 33.50
N PRO A 140 -8.80 19.23 33.81
CA PRO A 140 -9.43 19.28 35.14
C PRO A 140 -10.33 18.06 35.44
N ALA A 141 -10.86 17.45 34.40
CA ALA A 141 -11.64 16.21 34.49
C ALA A 141 -11.54 15.44 33.18
N THR A 142 -11.66 14.09 33.21
CA THR A 142 -11.45 13.23 32.03
C THR A 142 -12.44 13.51 30.91
N GLY A 143 -13.66 13.95 31.19
CA GLY A 143 -14.64 14.34 30.18
C GLY A 143 -14.18 15.49 29.27
N SER A 144 -13.23 16.34 29.75
CA SER A 144 -12.63 17.40 28.93
C SER A 144 -11.72 16.89 27.81
N ILE A 145 -11.30 15.61 27.84
CA ILE A 145 -10.51 14.97 26.78
C ILE A 145 -11.34 14.86 25.49
N GLY A 146 -12.62 14.55 25.61
CA GLY A 146 -13.49 14.28 24.48
C GLY A 146 -13.31 12.86 23.93
N LEU A 147 -13.40 12.69 22.62
CA LEU A 147 -13.19 11.37 21.99
C LEU A 147 -11.71 11.00 21.98
N PHE A 148 -11.41 9.73 22.25
CA PHE A 148 -10.09 9.12 22.05
C PHE A 148 -10.16 8.14 20.87
N LYS A 149 -9.14 8.16 19.99
CA LYS A 149 -9.07 7.27 18.84
C LYS A 149 -7.64 6.85 18.55
N PHE A 150 -7.38 5.54 18.40
CA PHE A 150 -6.12 5.06 17.86
C PHE A 150 -6.01 5.39 16.36
N ILE A 151 -4.81 5.77 15.92
CA ILE A 151 -4.49 6.01 14.51
C ILE A 151 -3.46 5.01 13.97
N SER A 152 -2.58 4.48 14.81
CA SER A 152 -1.61 3.47 14.41
C SER A 152 -1.20 2.55 15.55
N GLU A 153 -0.76 1.34 15.19
CA GLU A 153 -0.10 0.37 16.07
C GLU A 153 1.01 -0.33 15.28
N GLY A 154 2.21 -0.46 15.88
CA GLY A 154 3.33 -1.11 15.20
C GLY A 154 4.48 -1.49 16.13
N ALA A 155 5.40 -2.30 15.61
CA ALA A 155 6.65 -2.63 16.28
C ALA A 155 7.69 -1.52 16.08
N VAL A 156 8.45 -1.19 17.14
CA VAL A 156 9.56 -0.23 17.07
C VAL A 156 10.90 -0.94 17.25
N ALA A 157 10.93 -1.90 18.16
CA ALA A 157 12.10 -2.74 18.46
C ALA A 157 11.64 -4.12 18.96
N ALA A 158 12.57 -5.03 19.16
CA ALA A 158 12.27 -6.32 19.77
C ALA A 158 11.64 -6.13 21.15
N GLY A 159 10.41 -6.64 21.34
CA GLY A 159 9.66 -6.52 22.57
C GLY A 159 9.13 -5.11 22.90
N VAL A 160 9.15 -4.17 21.93
CA VAL A 160 8.61 -2.82 22.10
C VAL A 160 7.58 -2.52 21.00
N ARG A 161 6.38 -2.20 21.42
CA ARG A 161 5.27 -1.77 20.56
C ARG A 161 5.05 -0.27 20.67
N ARG A 162 4.52 0.33 19.64
CA ARG A 162 4.13 1.75 19.57
C ARG A 162 2.67 1.86 19.21
N VAL A 163 1.96 2.70 19.91
CA VAL A 163 0.65 3.20 19.50
C VAL A 163 0.70 4.70 19.33
N GLU A 164 -0.07 5.20 18.37
CA GLU A 164 -0.35 6.61 18.20
C GLU A 164 -1.86 6.82 18.29
N ALA A 165 -2.25 7.90 18.93
CA ALA A 165 -3.67 8.21 19.13
C ALA A 165 -3.90 9.72 19.11
N VAL A 166 -5.15 10.09 18.92
CA VAL A 166 -5.65 11.46 18.91
C VAL A 166 -6.82 11.61 19.88
N THR A 167 -7.02 12.83 20.37
CA THR A 167 -8.14 13.14 21.28
C THR A 167 -8.96 14.32 20.81
N GLY A 168 -10.13 14.52 21.40
CA GLY A 168 -10.97 15.69 21.24
C GLY A 168 -11.24 16.01 19.76
N ARG A 169 -10.87 17.22 19.35
CA ARG A 169 -11.06 17.67 17.96
C ARG A 169 -10.27 16.83 16.96
N GLY A 170 -9.01 16.50 17.27
CA GLY A 170 -8.19 15.66 16.39
C GLY A 170 -8.83 14.29 16.14
N ALA A 171 -9.45 13.69 17.15
CA ALA A 171 -10.17 12.43 17.00
C ALA A 171 -11.43 12.58 16.13
N LEU A 172 -12.18 13.67 16.31
CA LEU A 172 -13.34 13.96 15.47
C LEU A 172 -12.96 14.19 14.01
N ASP A 173 -11.93 14.97 13.77
CA ASP A 173 -11.42 15.26 12.42
C ASP A 173 -10.94 13.96 11.74
N TYR A 174 -10.22 13.09 12.47
CA TYR A 174 -9.80 11.78 11.97
C TYR A 174 -10.99 10.90 11.57
N VAL A 175 -11.98 10.75 12.45
CA VAL A 175 -13.18 9.94 12.17
C VAL A 175 -13.95 10.49 10.96
N ASN A 176 -14.11 11.81 10.88
CA ASN A 176 -14.79 12.45 9.75
C ASN A 176 -14.04 12.22 8.43
N ALA A 177 -12.70 12.27 8.44
CA ALA A 177 -11.89 11.98 7.26
C ALA A 177 -12.06 10.52 6.80
N GLU A 178 -12.07 9.54 7.72
CA GLU A 178 -12.31 8.13 7.38
C GLU A 178 -13.74 7.91 6.84
N LEU A 179 -14.74 8.52 7.45
CA LEU A 179 -16.13 8.46 6.96
C LEU A 179 -16.26 9.11 5.57
N ALA A 180 -15.52 10.18 5.28
CA ALA A 180 -15.52 10.81 3.96
C ALA A 180 -14.97 9.87 2.88
N LYS A 181 -13.90 9.11 3.17
CA LYS A 181 -13.37 8.08 2.27
C LYS A 181 -14.41 7.00 1.96
N LEU A 182 -15.12 6.51 2.99
CA LEU A 182 -16.18 5.52 2.83
C LEU A 182 -17.35 6.06 2.00
N ARG A 183 -17.75 7.32 2.22
CA ARG A 183 -18.81 7.97 1.43
C ARG A 183 -18.40 8.12 -0.04
N ALA A 184 -17.15 8.53 -0.31
CA ALA A 184 -16.64 8.64 -1.69
C ALA A 184 -16.63 7.27 -2.39
N ALA A 185 -16.23 6.20 -1.72
CA ALA A 185 -16.30 4.84 -2.26
C ALA A 185 -17.75 4.40 -2.54
N ALA A 186 -18.68 4.70 -1.62
CA ALA A 186 -20.09 4.39 -1.79
C ALA A 186 -20.71 5.17 -2.96
N GLU A 187 -20.31 6.42 -3.18
CA GLU A 187 -20.76 7.24 -4.31
C GLU A 187 -20.39 6.61 -5.65
N VAL A 188 -19.12 6.17 -5.82
CA VAL A 188 -18.65 5.46 -7.02
C VAL A 188 -19.52 4.24 -7.31
N LEU A 189 -19.96 3.53 -6.26
CA LEU A 189 -20.80 2.34 -6.36
C LEU A 189 -22.32 2.64 -6.31
N LYS A 190 -22.72 3.91 -6.46
CA LYS A 190 -24.13 4.35 -6.45
C LYS A 190 -24.87 4.03 -5.14
N HIS A 191 -24.18 4.22 -4.01
CA HIS A 191 -24.73 4.09 -2.65
C HIS A 191 -25.39 2.73 -2.36
N PRO A 192 -24.66 1.60 -2.48
CA PRO A 192 -25.23 0.30 -2.14
C PRO A 192 -25.53 0.23 -0.63
N GLN A 193 -26.52 -0.58 -0.25
CA GLN A 193 -26.82 -0.83 1.16
C GLN A 193 -25.69 -1.53 1.88
N ASP A 194 -25.00 -2.45 1.20
CA ASP A 194 -23.81 -3.15 1.67
C ASP A 194 -22.64 -2.87 0.72
N LEU A 195 -21.73 -2.01 1.15
CA LEU A 195 -20.56 -1.60 0.38
C LEU A 195 -19.58 -2.77 0.18
N ALA A 196 -19.40 -3.62 1.18
CA ALA A 196 -18.48 -4.75 1.11
C ALA A 196 -18.96 -5.78 0.09
N SER A 197 -20.24 -6.12 0.12
CA SER A 197 -20.88 -7.02 -0.85
C SER A 197 -20.84 -6.45 -2.27
N ALA A 198 -21.06 -5.14 -2.44
CA ALA A 198 -20.96 -4.49 -3.75
C ALA A 198 -19.55 -4.52 -4.34
N LEU A 199 -18.53 -4.32 -3.52
CA LEU A 199 -17.12 -4.44 -3.92
C LEU A 199 -16.76 -5.87 -4.30
N GLN A 200 -17.24 -6.86 -3.54
CA GLN A 200 -17.02 -8.26 -3.86
C GLN A 200 -17.67 -8.64 -5.21
N GLN A 201 -18.89 -8.22 -5.45
CA GLN A 201 -19.58 -8.44 -6.74
C GLN A 201 -18.87 -7.75 -7.91
N LEU A 202 -18.32 -6.55 -7.70
CA LEU A 202 -17.55 -5.86 -8.73
C LEU A 202 -16.31 -6.64 -9.11
N LYS A 203 -15.57 -7.16 -8.13
CA LYS A 203 -14.40 -8.01 -8.32
C LYS A 203 -14.73 -9.31 -9.08
N GLU A 204 -15.86 -9.93 -8.75
CA GLU A 204 -16.34 -11.15 -9.44
C GLU A 204 -16.72 -10.87 -10.89
N LYS A 205 -17.40 -9.75 -11.15
CA LYS A 205 -17.74 -9.29 -12.51
C LYS A 205 -16.51 -8.99 -13.34
N GLU A 206 -15.51 -8.33 -12.76
CA GLU A 206 -14.24 -8.05 -13.44
C GLU A 206 -13.52 -9.35 -13.83
N ALA A 207 -13.43 -10.31 -12.90
CA ALA A 207 -12.82 -11.60 -13.17
C ALA A 207 -13.57 -12.41 -14.24
N ALA A 208 -14.91 -12.37 -14.24
CA ALA A 208 -15.74 -13.01 -15.28
C ALA A 208 -15.54 -12.36 -16.65
N ALA A 209 -15.54 -11.03 -16.70
CA ALA A 209 -15.31 -10.29 -17.95
C ALA A 209 -13.91 -10.55 -18.53
N GLN A 210 -12.88 -10.62 -17.67
CA GLN A 210 -11.52 -10.97 -18.11
C GLN A 210 -11.47 -12.38 -18.71
N LYS A 211 -12.13 -13.35 -18.10
CA LYS A 211 -12.21 -14.73 -18.60
C LYS A 211 -12.94 -14.81 -19.95
N GLU A 212 -14.00 -14.03 -20.11
CA GLU A 212 -14.75 -13.93 -21.38
C GLU A 212 -13.89 -13.31 -22.50
N ILE A 213 -13.17 -12.22 -22.18
CA ILE A 213 -12.24 -11.58 -23.12
C ILE A 213 -11.17 -12.57 -23.58
N ASP A 214 -10.59 -13.35 -22.67
CA ASP A 214 -9.57 -14.33 -23.02
C ASP A 214 -10.15 -15.50 -23.86
N ALA A 215 -11.38 -15.91 -23.60
CA ALA A 215 -12.09 -16.92 -24.41
C ALA A 215 -12.34 -16.39 -25.82
N LEU A 216 -12.87 -15.17 -25.96
CA LEU A 216 -13.14 -14.54 -27.27
C LEU A 216 -11.84 -14.31 -28.08
N ARG A 217 -10.75 -13.91 -27.42
CA ARG A 217 -9.43 -13.79 -28.05
C ARG A 217 -8.95 -15.13 -28.60
N LYS A 218 -9.10 -16.20 -27.82
CA LYS A 218 -8.72 -17.55 -28.23
C LYS A 218 -9.59 -18.03 -29.40
N GLU A 219 -10.89 -17.81 -29.37
CA GLU A 219 -11.81 -18.15 -30.46
C GLU A 219 -11.44 -17.40 -31.74
N LYS A 220 -11.19 -16.09 -31.66
CA LYS A 220 -10.74 -15.26 -32.79
C LYS A 220 -9.42 -15.78 -33.39
N ALA A 221 -8.45 -16.14 -32.52
CA ALA A 221 -7.19 -16.72 -32.97
C ALA A 221 -7.38 -18.07 -33.67
N MET A 222 -8.27 -18.91 -33.14
CA MET A 222 -8.58 -20.24 -33.75
C MET A 222 -9.28 -20.08 -35.11
N GLY A 223 -10.18 -19.12 -35.24
CA GLY A 223 -10.83 -18.80 -36.53
C GLY A 223 -9.84 -18.37 -37.61
N ALA A 224 -8.79 -17.64 -37.23
CA ALA A 224 -7.75 -17.21 -38.17
C ALA A 224 -6.86 -18.37 -38.68
N VAL A 225 -6.79 -19.52 -37.99
CA VAL A 225 -5.94 -20.66 -38.39
C VAL A 225 -6.30 -21.13 -39.82
N ALA A 226 -7.58 -21.42 -40.07
CA ALA A 226 -8.02 -21.98 -41.33
C ALA A 226 -7.77 -20.98 -42.49
N GLU A 227 -7.98 -19.69 -42.28
CA GLU A 227 -7.72 -18.65 -43.29
C GLU A 227 -6.21 -18.57 -43.58
N LEU A 228 -5.36 -18.55 -42.59
CA LEU A 228 -3.91 -18.51 -42.71
C LEU A 228 -3.36 -19.78 -43.39
N GLU A 229 -3.90 -20.94 -43.07
CA GLU A 229 -3.51 -22.21 -43.67
C GLU A 229 -3.90 -22.27 -45.19
N ASN A 230 -5.05 -21.71 -45.52
CA ASN A 230 -5.48 -21.64 -46.93
C ASN A 230 -4.66 -20.61 -47.75
N GLY A 231 -4.10 -19.60 -47.09
CA GLY A 231 -3.20 -18.60 -47.70
C GLY A 231 -1.74 -19.01 -47.81
N ALA A 232 -1.39 -20.25 -47.42
CA ALA A 232 -0.02 -20.73 -47.46
C ALA A 232 0.49 -20.88 -48.92
N GLU A 233 1.74 -20.43 -49.16
CA GLU A 233 2.44 -20.59 -50.44
C GLU A 233 3.58 -21.60 -50.34
N ALA A 234 3.93 -22.24 -51.48
CA ALA A 234 5.09 -23.11 -51.56
C ALA A 234 6.36 -22.26 -51.76
N PHE A 235 7.39 -22.49 -50.92
CA PHE A 235 8.64 -21.80 -51.01
C PHE A 235 9.81 -22.71 -50.62
N ASN A 236 10.75 -22.93 -51.51
CA ASN A 236 11.94 -23.77 -51.30
C ASN A 236 11.64 -25.15 -50.67
N GLY A 237 10.52 -25.78 -51.09
CA GLY A 237 10.07 -27.08 -50.58
C GLY A 237 9.44 -27.03 -49.17
N ALA A 238 9.18 -25.85 -48.64
CA ALA A 238 8.42 -25.60 -47.43
C ALA A 238 7.06 -24.98 -47.73
N ARG A 239 6.14 -25.07 -46.77
CA ARG A 239 4.85 -24.38 -46.75
C ARG A 239 5.05 -23.07 -45.96
N ALA A 240 5.01 -21.93 -46.64
CA ALA A 240 5.16 -20.63 -46.04
C ALA A 240 3.80 -19.97 -45.77
N ILE A 241 3.52 -19.61 -44.53
CA ILE A 241 2.32 -18.89 -44.08
C ILE A 241 2.76 -17.46 -43.75
N VAL A 242 2.42 -16.51 -44.61
CA VAL A 242 2.87 -15.14 -44.53
C VAL A 242 1.67 -14.22 -44.52
N ALA A 243 1.41 -13.53 -43.43
CA ALA A 243 0.20 -12.72 -43.34
C ALA A 243 0.35 -11.53 -42.36
N ARG A 244 -0.54 -10.56 -42.56
CA ARG A 244 -0.79 -9.49 -41.60
C ARG A 244 -1.97 -9.88 -40.69
N THR A 245 -1.83 -9.61 -39.40
CA THR A 245 -2.87 -9.89 -38.40
C THR A 245 -3.10 -8.69 -37.48
N THR A 246 -4.24 -8.69 -36.81
CA THR A 246 -4.63 -7.69 -35.79
C THR A 246 -4.91 -8.35 -34.43
N LEU A 247 -4.38 -9.54 -34.22
CA LEU A 247 -4.52 -10.29 -32.98
C LEU A 247 -3.58 -9.69 -31.89
N ASP A 248 -3.91 -9.91 -30.63
CA ASP A 248 -2.99 -9.57 -29.53
C ASP A 248 -1.73 -10.45 -29.56
N ALA A 249 -0.66 -9.97 -28.91
CA ALA A 249 0.66 -10.62 -28.98
C ALA A 249 0.66 -12.04 -28.42
N GLY A 250 -0.18 -12.34 -27.39
CA GLY A 250 -0.34 -13.69 -26.83
C GLY A 250 -0.98 -14.63 -27.84
N SER A 251 -2.09 -14.19 -28.45
CA SER A 251 -2.80 -14.93 -29.49
C SER A 251 -1.93 -15.20 -30.72
N VAL A 252 -1.12 -14.21 -31.16
CA VAL A 252 -0.17 -14.40 -32.27
C VAL A 252 0.88 -15.45 -31.93
N LYS A 253 1.43 -15.44 -30.73
CA LYS A 253 2.39 -16.44 -30.29
C LYS A 253 1.81 -17.85 -30.34
N ASP A 254 0.63 -18.06 -29.73
CA ASP A 254 -0.05 -19.35 -29.72
C ASP A 254 -0.37 -19.84 -31.14
N LEU A 255 -0.78 -18.93 -32.01
CA LEU A 255 -1.06 -19.19 -33.41
C LEU A 255 0.20 -19.64 -34.16
N VAL A 256 1.33 -18.95 -34.01
CA VAL A 256 2.60 -19.34 -34.61
C VAL A 256 3.06 -20.72 -34.13
N PHE A 257 2.95 -21.01 -32.84
CA PHE A 257 3.31 -22.32 -32.29
C PHE A 257 2.41 -23.43 -32.84
N LYS A 258 1.11 -23.17 -33.01
CA LYS A 258 0.18 -24.12 -33.59
C LYS A 258 0.46 -24.40 -35.06
N LEU A 259 0.68 -23.35 -35.86
CA LEU A 259 0.94 -23.48 -37.29
C LEU A 259 2.29 -24.16 -37.60
N LYS A 260 3.36 -23.78 -36.90
CA LYS A 260 4.69 -24.38 -37.08
C LYS A 260 4.82 -25.82 -36.57
N ALA A 261 3.86 -26.33 -35.80
CA ALA A 261 3.83 -27.73 -35.38
C ALA A 261 3.66 -28.70 -36.54
N THR A 262 3.12 -28.23 -37.67
CA THR A 262 3.06 -29.00 -38.90
C THR A 262 4.45 -29.01 -39.54
N PRO A 263 5.04 -30.19 -39.83
CA PRO A 263 6.33 -30.30 -40.46
C PRO A 263 6.37 -29.55 -41.81
N GLY A 264 7.55 -29.04 -42.18
CA GLY A 264 7.74 -28.28 -43.41
C GLY A 264 7.12 -26.87 -43.41
N THR A 265 6.78 -26.32 -42.22
CA THR A 265 6.06 -25.06 -42.15
C THR A 265 6.95 -23.89 -41.65
N LEU A 266 6.97 -22.83 -42.41
CA LEU A 266 7.47 -21.48 -42.06
C LEU A 266 6.28 -20.55 -41.82
N VAL A 267 6.28 -19.82 -40.72
CA VAL A 267 5.23 -18.87 -40.36
C VAL A 267 5.83 -17.50 -40.17
N ILE A 268 5.30 -16.47 -40.82
CA ILE A 268 5.71 -15.06 -40.71
C ILE A 268 4.46 -14.20 -40.51
N LEU A 269 4.25 -13.72 -39.33
CA LEU A 269 3.08 -12.89 -39.00
C LEU A 269 3.51 -11.47 -38.64
N GLY A 270 3.10 -10.51 -39.45
CA GLY A 270 3.18 -9.11 -39.12
C GLY A 270 1.92 -8.65 -38.41
N ASN A 271 2.07 -8.00 -37.26
CA ASN A 271 0.95 -7.61 -36.42
C ASN A 271 0.97 -6.11 -36.11
N VAL A 272 -0.17 -5.44 -36.26
CA VAL A 272 -0.35 -4.02 -35.91
C VAL A 272 -1.59 -3.88 -35.03
N VAL A 273 -1.36 -3.51 -33.75
CA VAL A 273 -2.43 -3.29 -32.77
C VAL A 273 -2.16 -1.99 -32.04
N GLU A 274 -3.12 -1.07 -32.02
CA GLU A 274 -3.01 0.24 -31.36
C GLU A 274 -1.73 1.02 -31.70
N GLY A 275 -1.31 0.95 -32.97
CA GLY A 275 -0.11 1.63 -33.44
C GLY A 275 1.21 0.95 -33.08
N LYS A 276 1.18 -0.13 -32.30
CA LYS A 276 2.33 -0.98 -32.01
C LYS A 276 2.48 -2.04 -33.10
N VAL A 277 3.68 -2.16 -33.64
CA VAL A 277 4.04 -3.15 -34.64
C VAL A 277 4.84 -4.27 -34.02
N THR A 278 4.47 -5.51 -34.33
CA THR A 278 5.24 -6.69 -33.98
C THR A 278 5.39 -7.62 -35.18
N LEU A 279 6.53 -8.29 -35.26
CA LEU A 279 6.82 -9.35 -36.21
C LEU A 279 7.05 -10.64 -35.45
N SER A 280 6.40 -11.72 -35.84
CA SER A 280 6.61 -13.05 -35.25
C SER A 280 6.95 -14.05 -36.35
N ILE A 281 8.01 -14.83 -36.13
CA ILE A 281 8.51 -15.84 -37.07
C ILE A 281 8.56 -17.16 -36.35
N GLY A 282 7.98 -18.20 -36.99
CA GLY A 282 8.01 -19.59 -36.54
C GLY A 282 8.58 -20.48 -37.62
N VAL A 283 9.48 -21.39 -37.27
CA VAL A 283 10.08 -22.38 -38.16
C VAL A 283 9.87 -23.77 -37.54
N SER A 284 9.36 -24.72 -38.33
CA SER A 284 9.22 -26.11 -37.86
C SER A 284 10.58 -26.79 -37.66
N ASP A 285 10.65 -27.77 -36.79
CA ASP A 285 11.92 -28.37 -36.34
C ASP A 285 12.67 -29.09 -37.47
N ASP A 286 11.97 -29.70 -38.41
CA ASP A 286 12.55 -30.30 -39.62
C ASP A 286 13.22 -29.26 -40.53
N LEU A 287 12.62 -28.11 -40.74
CA LEU A 287 13.24 -27.03 -41.53
C LEU A 287 14.47 -26.43 -40.84
N ILE A 288 14.52 -26.41 -39.53
CA ILE A 288 15.70 -26.00 -38.78
C ILE A 288 16.85 -27.01 -39.03
N THR A 289 16.53 -28.29 -38.97
CA THR A 289 17.52 -29.37 -39.11
C THR A 289 18.00 -29.51 -40.53
N ASP A 290 17.10 -29.57 -41.50
CA ASP A 290 17.37 -29.92 -42.90
C ASP A 290 17.88 -28.74 -43.70
N LYS A 291 17.41 -27.51 -43.38
CA LYS A 291 17.73 -26.30 -44.17
C LYS A 291 18.56 -25.27 -43.39
N GLY A 292 18.77 -25.47 -42.07
CA GLY A 292 19.48 -24.51 -41.21
C GLY A 292 18.73 -23.21 -41.00
N TRP A 293 17.42 -23.18 -41.25
CA TRP A 293 16.61 -21.97 -41.09
C TRP A 293 16.51 -21.56 -39.64
N HIS A 294 16.60 -20.23 -39.41
CA HIS A 294 16.71 -19.73 -38.04
C HIS A 294 15.86 -18.46 -37.84
N ALA A 295 14.70 -18.58 -37.18
CA ALA A 295 13.77 -17.49 -36.94
C ALA A 295 14.43 -16.27 -36.27
N GLY A 296 15.34 -16.51 -35.29
CA GLY A 296 16.04 -15.43 -34.56
C GLY A 296 16.96 -14.60 -35.44
N ASN A 297 17.58 -15.19 -36.47
CA ASN A 297 18.40 -14.45 -37.43
C ASN A 297 17.53 -13.65 -38.38
N ALA A 298 16.53 -14.28 -38.99
CA ALA A 298 15.58 -13.64 -39.91
C ALA A 298 14.84 -12.45 -39.23
N VAL A 299 14.39 -12.61 -38.00
CA VAL A 299 13.69 -11.54 -37.29
C VAL A 299 14.58 -10.31 -37.06
N ARG A 300 15.89 -10.48 -36.80
CA ARG A 300 16.83 -9.35 -36.62
C ARG A 300 16.99 -8.51 -37.86
N THR A 301 17.09 -9.17 -39.00
CA THR A 301 17.20 -8.48 -40.31
C THR A 301 15.91 -7.78 -40.65
N LEU A 302 14.79 -8.51 -40.63
CA LEU A 302 13.49 -8.02 -41.04
C LEU A 302 12.94 -6.91 -40.12
N ALA A 303 13.32 -6.93 -38.82
CA ALA A 303 12.90 -5.90 -37.85
C ALA A 303 13.39 -4.49 -38.22
N ARG A 304 14.38 -4.34 -39.07
CA ARG A 304 14.88 -3.02 -39.52
C ARG A 304 13.79 -2.28 -40.33
N HIS A 305 12.94 -2.99 -41.09
CA HIS A 305 11.87 -2.39 -41.86
C HIS A 305 10.78 -1.76 -40.99
N ILE A 306 10.54 -2.33 -39.81
CA ILE A 306 9.58 -1.80 -38.84
C ILE A 306 10.24 -0.82 -37.85
N SER A 307 11.47 -0.36 -38.11
CA SER A 307 12.27 0.50 -37.19
C SER A 307 12.31 -0.08 -35.78
N GLY A 308 12.59 -1.37 -35.69
CA GLY A 308 12.50 -2.15 -34.49
C GLY A 308 13.71 -3.06 -34.24
N GLY A 309 13.59 -3.88 -33.22
CA GLY A 309 14.56 -4.88 -32.86
C GLY A 309 13.89 -6.08 -32.19
N GLY A 310 14.57 -7.20 -32.25
CA GLY A 310 14.06 -8.44 -31.66
C GLY A 310 15.07 -9.57 -31.70
N GLY A 311 14.60 -10.78 -31.40
CA GLY A 311 15.40 -11.97 -31.38
C GLY A 311 14.59 -13.18 -30.91
N GLY A 312 15.26 -14.30 -30.80
CA GLY A 312 14.63 -15.54 -30.34
C GLY A 312 15.48 -16.75 -30.67
N GLN A 313 14.87 -17.91 -30.57
CA GLN A 313 15.45 -19.21 -30.83
C GLN A 313 15.28 -19.58 -32.32
N PRO A 314 15.94 -20.64 -32.83
CA PRO A 314 15.76 -21.09 -34.21
C PRO A 314 14.32 -21.32 -34.59
N GLY A 315 13.53 -21.92 -33.72
CA GLY A 315 12.13 -22.28 -33.99
C GLY A 315 11.09 -21.19 -33.73
N PHE A 316 11.45 -20.08 -33.04
CA PHE A 316 10.54 -18.98 -32.77
C PHE A 316 11.29 -17.71 -32.37
N ALA A 317 10.91 -16.60 -33.01
CA ALA A 317 11.45 -15.29 -32.69
C ALA A 317 10.42 -14.19 -32.88
N THR A 318 10.59 -13.08 -32.15
CA THR A 318 9.73 -11.90 -32.26
C THR A 318 10.54 -10.61 -32.28
N ALA A 319 10.00 -9.60 -32.94
CA ALA A 319 10.52 -8.23 -32.91
C ALA A 319 9.38 -7.23 -32.69
N GLY A 320 9.69 -6.15 -31.98
CA GLY A 320 8.81 -4.97 -31.85
C GLY A 320 9.39 -3.81 -32.63
N GLY A 321 8.50 -2.95 -33.19
CA GLY A 321 8.91 -1.79 -33.96
C GLY A 321 8.01 -0.59 -33.77
N LYS A 322 8.42 0.54 -34.38
CA LYS A 322 7.70 1.83 -34.32
C LYS A 322 7.11 2.26 -35.67
N ASN A 323 7.41 1.52 -36.74
CA ASN A 323 6.96 1.83 -38.08
C ASN A 323 5.94 0.78 -38.59
N PRO A 324 4.62 1.01 -38.48
CA PRO A 324 3.59 0.07 -38.94
C PRO A 324 3.62 -0.18 -40.46
N ASP A 325 4.02 0.82 -41.24
CA ASP A 325 4.04 0.73 -42.73
C ASP A 325 5.18 -0.19 -43.21
N GLY A 326 6.17 -0.43 -42.36
CA GLY A 326 7.26 -1.34 -42.65
C GLY A 326 6.87 -2.81 -42.71
N ILE A 327 5.72 -3.19 -42.19
CA ILE A 327 5.24 -4.58 -42.20
C ILE A 327 5.05 -5.08 -43.65
N ASP A 328 4.54 -4.29 -44.53
CA ASP A 328 4.30 -4.70 -45.91
C ASP A 328 5.63 -5.04 -46.63
N LYS A 329 6.69 -4.33 -46.32
CA LYS A 329 8.06 -4.67 -46.81
C LYS A 329 8.53 -6.00 -46.25
N VAL A 330 8.32 -6.25 -44.93
CA VAL A 330 8.66 -7.53 -44.31
C VAL A 330 7.96 -8.69 -45.03
N LEU A 331 6.65 -8.53 -45.32
CA LEU A 331 5.84 -9.57 -45.98
C LEU A 331 6.21 -9.80 -47.45
N VAL A 332 7.03 -8.96 -48.04
CA VAL A 332 7.58 -9.12 -49.41
C VAL A 332 9.01 -9.65 -49.37
N GLU A 333 9.85 -9.11 -48.51
CA GLU A 333 11.31 -9.35 -48.49
C GLU A 333 11.77 -10.56 -47.67
N TRP A 334 10.85 -11.20 -46.93
CA TRP A 334 11.16 -12.35 -46.06
C TRP A 334 11.87 -13.51 -46.79
N LYS A 335 11.64 -13.66 -48.13
CA LYS A 335 12.19 -14.73 -48.97
C LYS A 335 13.72 -14.70 -48.99
N ASN A 336 14.33 -13.54 -48.85
CA ASN A 336 15.78 -13.37 -48.83
C ASN A 336 16.46 -13.98 -47.60
N GLU A 337 15.70 -14.13 -46.52
CA GLU A 337 16.21 -14.65 -45.23
C GLU A 337 16.16 -16.18 -45.15
N PHE A 338 15.45 -16.83 -46.06
CA PHE A 338 15.19 -18.28 -46.09
C PHE A 338 15.52 -18.92 -47.45
N SER A 339 16.30 -18.22 -48.28
CA SER A 339 16.81 -18.71 -49.56
C SER A 339 18.02 -19.62 -49.44
#